data_894d6f2475df31ba27f4552e7a014045
#
_entry.id   894d6f2475df31ba27f4552e7a014045
#
_cell.length_a   1.000
_cell.length_b   1.000
_cell.length_c   1.000
_cell.angle_alpha   90.00
_cell.angle_beta   90.00
_cell.angle_gamma   90.00
#
_symmetry.space_group_name_H-M   'P 1'
#
loop_
_entity.id
_entity.type
_entity.pdbx_description
1 polymer ?
#
loop_
_entity_poly.entity_id
_entity_poly.type
_entity_poly.pdbx_seq_one_letter_code
_entity_poly.pdbx_strand_id
1 'polypeptide(L)'
;IVGTAIGMAVTGYKPVVEIQFGDYIWTAMMQIRNELASMRYRSNNVWSCPVVMRVPVGGYIHGGLCHSQSIDGYFMHMPGIRIAYPSNAADAKGLLKAACRMDDPVLFMEHKGLYRQGFAATPEPDENYILPFGKARVLQEGAVLTIITWGAMVQKSIEAVKKEGIDPGIVEIIDLRTLNPLDEKTISASVEKTGKVLVVHEDNLTNGPGAEIAAIIAERHFEDLDGPIKRVGSADCHVPFNWFLEEEILPQTLNIQTALKELLEY
;
A
#
# COMPACT_ATOMS: atom_id res chain seq x y z
N ILE A 1 -22.66 -7.32 -5.09
CA ILE A 1 -22.29 -6.47 -3.92
C ILE A 1 -22.00 -5.04 -4.41
N VAL A 2 -21.01 -4.81 -5.28
CA VAL A 2 -20.58 -3.46 -5.70
C VAL A 2 -21.69 -2.69 -6.41
N GLY A 3 -22.38 -3.30 -7.38
CA GLY A 3 -23.51 -2.65 -8.08
C GLY A 3 -24.64 -2.22 -7.14
N THR A 4 -24.97 -3.07 -6.15
CA THR A 4 -25.95 -2.72 -5.11
C THR A 4 -25.46 -1.53 -4.27
N ALA A 5 -24.17 -1.53 -3.87
CA ALA A 5 -23.57 -0.42 -3.12
C ALA A 5 -23.61 0.91 -3.90
N ILE A 6 -23.35 0.87 -5.21
CA ILE A 6 -23.48 2.06 -6.09
C ILE A 6 -24.92 2.59 -6.03
N GLY A 7 -25.93 1.72 -6.20
CA GLY A 7 -27.34 2.10 -6.09
C GLY A 7 -27.69 2.73 -4.73
N MET A 8 -27.18 2.17 -3.64
CA MET A 8 -27.34 2.72 -2.30
C MET A 8 -26.66 4.10 -2.17
N ALA A 9 -25.45 4.24 -2.70
CA ALA A 9 -24.70 5.48 -2.59
C ALA A 9 -25.39 6.64 -3.31
N VAL A 10 -25.89 6.43 -4.53
CA VAL A 10 -26.61 7.48 -5.28
C VAL A 10 -27.97 7.84 -4.68
N THR A 11 -28.50 7.00 -3.79
CA THR A 11 -29.73 7.32 -3.00
C THR A 11 -29.41 7.92 -1.62
N GLY A 12 -28.15 8.29 -1.35
CA GLY A 12 -27.74 9.04 -0.16
C GLY A 12 -27.18 8.22 1.00
N TYR A 13 -27.00 6.90 0.84
CA TYR A 13 -26.33 6.08 1.82
C TYR A 13 -24.79 6.12 1.65
N LYS A 14 -24.06 5.77 2.70
CA LYS A 14 -22.61 5.55 2.68
C LYS A 14 -22.33 4.05 2.94
N PRO A 15 -22.45 3.18 1.96
CA PRO A 15 -22.28 1.75 2.15
C PRO A 15 -20.82 1.38 2.37
N VAL A 16 -20.59 0.48 3.33
CA VAL A 16 -19.33 -0.21 3.53
C VAL A 16 -19.57 -1.66 3.14
N VAL A 17 -18.88 -2.13 2.12
CA VAL A 17 -19.01 -3.50 1.62
C VAL A 17 -17.69 -4.23 1.74
N GLU A 18 -17.75 -5.55 1.84
CA GLU A 18 -16.58 -6.40 1.90
C GLU A 18 -16.55 -7.37 0.73
N ILE A 19 -15.40 -7.44 0.05
CA ILE A 19 -15.06 -8.49 -0.89
C ILE A 19 -14.11 -9.44 -0.14
N GLN A 20 -14.54 -10.66 0.08
CA GLN A 20 -13.92 -11.61 1.00
C GLN A 20 -12.41 -11.84 0.79
N PHE A 21 -11.93 -11.80 -0.46
CA PHE A 21 -10.52 -11.87 -0.85
C PHE A 21 -10.26 -10.99 -2.07
N GLY A 22 -9.06 -10.41 -2.14
CA GLY A 22 -8.63 -9.60 -3.28
C GLY A 22 -8.77 -10.32 -4.61
N ASP A 23 -8.48 -11.61 -4.62
CA ASP A 23 -8.61 -12.48 -5.79
C ASP A 23 -10.04 -12.61 -6.34
N TYR A 24 -11.06 -12.29 -5.54
CA TYR A 24 -12.46 -12.35 -5.97
C TYR A 24 -12.99 -11.03 -6.54
N ILE A 25 -12.20 -9.96 -6.47
CA ILE A 25 -12.61 -8.62 -6.93
C ILE A 25 -12.83 -8.55 -8.44
N TRP A 26 -12.21 -9.44 -9.20
CA TRP A 26 -12.23 -9.44 -10.66
C TRP A 26 -13.64 -9.57 -11.24
N THR A 27 -14.51 -10.29 -10.57
CA THR A 27 -15.91 -10.41 -11.00
C THR A 27 -16.71 -9.11 -10.89
N ALA A 28 -16.21 -8.14 -10.11
CA ALA A 28 -16.83 -6.83 -9.92
C ALA A 28 -16.13 -5.70 -10.69
N MET A 29 -15.11 -6.00 -11.51
CA MET A 29 -14.29 -4.98 -12.18
C MET A 29 -15.12 -4.03 -13.07
N MET A 30 -16.13 -4.52 -13.77
CA MET A 30 -17.00 -3.67 -14.57
C MET A 30 -17.71 -2.62 -13.71
N GLN A 31 -18.26 -3.03 -12.57
CA GLN A 31 -18.94 -2.13 -11.63
C GLN A 31 -17.95 -1.16 -10.98
N ILE A 32 -16.76 -1.63 -10.62
CA ILE A 32 -15.75 -0.79 -9.98
C ILE A 32 -15.20 0.24 -10.99
N ARG A 33 -14.65 -0.23 -12.10
CA ARG A 33 -13.95 0.62 -13.06
C ARG A 33 -14.89 1.51 -13.86
N ASN A 34 -15.96 0.94 -14.43
CA ASN A 34 -16.82 1.68 -15.37
C ASN A 34 -17.90 2.51 -14.68
N GLU A 35 -18.39 2.04 -13.52
CA GLU A 35 -19.47 2.73 -12.82
C GLU A 35 -18.95 3.52 -11.62
N LEU A 36 -18.38 2.86 -10.63
CA LEU A 36 -18.00 3.47 -9.36
C LEU A 36 -16.91 4.53 -9.54
N ALA A 37 -15.79 4.17 -10.17
CA ALA A 37 -14.64 5.05 -10.35
C ALA A 37 -14.95 6.26 -11.24
N SER A 38 -15.86 6.11 -12.22
CA SER A 38 -16.17 7.15 -13.19
C SER A 38 -17.38 8.01 -12.82
N MET A 39 -18.13 7.67 -11.78
CA MET A 39 -19.42 8.30 -11.46
C MET A 39 -19.34 9.83 -11.36
N ARG A 40 -18.41 10.34 -10.61
CA ARG A 40 -18.21 11.78 -10.44
C ARG A 40 -17.83 12.46 -11.76
N TYR A 41 -16.92 11.85 -12.51
CA TYR A 41 -16.45 12.40 -13.79
C TYR A 41 -17.57 12.44 -14.83
N ARG A 42 -18.25 11.30 -15.08
CA ARG A 42 -19.27 11.22 -16.13
C ARG A 42 -20.57 11.97 -15.80
N SER A 43 -20.83 12.24 -14.52
CA SER A 43 -21.95 13.07 -14.09
C SER A 43 -21.62 14.56 -14.01
N ASN A 44 -20.42 14.97 -14.47
CA ASN A 44 -19.94 16.33 -14.31
C ASN A 44 -20.03 16.85 -12.87
N ASN A 45 -19.60 16.00 -11.91
CA ASN A 45 -19.62 16.27 -10.47
C ASN A 45 -21.03 16.44 -9.85
N VAL A 46 -22.08 16.04 -10.56
CA VAL A 46 -23.46 16.05 -10.02
C VAL A 46 -23.65 14.97 -8.97
N TRP A 47 -23.03 13.79 -9.19
CA TRP A 47 -23.14 12.67 -8.28
C TRP A 47 -21.77 12.30 -7.69
N SER A 48 -21.75 12.14 -6.38
CA SER A 48 -20.71 11.41 -5.67
C SER A 48 -21.12 9.95 -5.48
N CYS A 49 -20.15 9.09 -5.17
CA CYS A 49 -20.44 7.68 -4.92
C CYS A 49 -19.59 7.17 -3.74
N PRO A 50 -19.97 7.51 -2.48
CA PRO A 50 -19.20 7.23 -1.27
C PRO A 50 -19.31 5.77 -0.84
N VAL A 51 -18.74 4.86 -1.63
CA VAL A 51 -18.66 3.43 -1.31
C VAL A 51 -17.28 3.11 -0.73
N VAL A 52 -17.24 2.50 0.45
CA VAL A 52 -16.01 1.92 1.00
C VAL A 52 -16.02 0.42 0.72
N MET A 53 -15.06 -0.04 -0.06
CA MET A 53 -14.84 -1.47 -0.32
C MET A 53 -13.68 -1.95 0.54
N ARG A 54 -13.96 -2.78 1.54
CA ARG A 54 -12.94 -3.49 2.32
C ARG A 54 -12.54 -4.76 1.58
N VAL A 55 -11.25 -4.95 1.42
CA VAL A 55 -10.72 -6.09 0.65
C VAL A 55 -9.49 -6.66 1.35
N PRO A 56 -9.59 -7.86 1.94
CA PRO A 56 -8.43 -8.62 2.42
C PRO A 56 -7.53 -9.03 1.25
N VAL A 57 -6.26 -8.65 1.31
CA VAL A 57 -5.25 -8.89 0.26
C VAL A 57 -3.98 -9.50 0.82
N GLY A 58 -3.04 -9.86 -0.05
CA GLY A 58 -1.69 -10.27 0.31
C GLY A 58 -1.54 -11.74 0.69
N GLY A 59 -0.30 -12.18 0.71
CA GLY A 59 0.13 -13.55 1.01
C GLY A 59 0.55 -13.78 2.47
N TYR A 60 1.52 -14.66 2.66
CA TYR A 60 2.02 -15.16 3.96
C TYR A 60 0.96 -15.88 4.78
N ILE A 61 -0.03 -16.44 4.12
CA ILE A 61 -1.14 -17.20 4.72
C ILE A 61 -1.32 -18.57 4.09
N HIS A 62 -0.49 -18.92 3.13
CA HIS A 62 -0.55 -20.18 2.37
C HIS A 62 -1.90 -20.42 1.68
N GLY A 63 -2.51 -19.33 1.16
CA GLY A 63 -3.82 -19.36 0.52
C GLY A 63 -3.79 -19.72 -0.97
N GLY A 64 -2.61 -19.75 -1.58
CA GLY A 64 -2.42 -20.11 -2.99
C GLY A 64 -3.05 -19.13 -3.97
N LEU A 65 -3.34 -19.61 -5.17
CA LEU A 65 -3.75 -18.81 -6.33
C LEU A 65 -4.95 -17.89 -6.11
N CYS A 66 -5.90 -18.30 -5.28
CA CYS A 66 -7.18 -17.60 -5.14
C CYS A 66 -7.35 -16.84 -3.82
N HIS A 67 -6.29 -16.77 -2.99
CA HIS A 67 -6.41 -16.19 -1.66
C HIS A 67 -5.17 -15.41 -1.20
N SER A 68 -4.10 -15.33 -2.01
CA SER A 68 -2.81 -14.77 -1.57
C SER A 68 -2.23 -13.70 -2.46
N GLN A 69 -2.96 -13.24 -3.49
CA GLN A 69 -2.42 -12.26 -4.42
C GLN A 69 -2.52 -10.83 -3.86
N SER A 70 -1.54 -9.99 -4.23
CA SER A 70 -1.61 -8.54 -4.12
C SER A 70 -2.25 -7.97 -5.38
N ILE A 71 -2.96 -6.85 -5.24
CA ILE A 71 -3.76 -6.25 -6.32
C ILE A 71 -3.58 -4.74 -6.43
N ASP A 72 -2.69 -4.17 -5.64
CA ASP A 72 -2.52 -2.73 -5.49
C ASP A 72 -2.14 -2.05 -6.81
N GLY A 73 -1.27 -2.64 -7.62
CA GLY A 73 -0.88 -2.11 -8.94
C GLY A 73 -2.06 -1.93 -9.90
N TYR A 74 -3.00 -2.88 -9.92
CA TYR A 74 -4.18 -2.78 -10.77
C TYR A 74 -5.08 -1.59 -10.40
N PHE A 75 -5.21 -1.30 -9.11
CA PHE A 75 -6.09 -0.24 -8.63
C PHE A 75 -5.41 1.12 -8.56
N MET A 76 -4.10 1.18 -8.38
CA MET A 76 -3.35 2.44 -8.52
C MET A 76 -3.46 3.03 -9.93
N HIS A 77 -3.56 2.18 -10.95
CA HIS A 77 -3.78 2.60 -12.33
C HIS A 77 -5.22 3.11 -12.59
N MET A 78 -6.15 2.99 -11.65
CA MET A 78 -7.56 3.31 -11.83
C MET A 78 -7.91 4.71 -11.29
N PRO A 79 -8.10 5.72 -12.16
CA PRO A 79 -8.53 7.05 -11.70
C PRO A 79 -9.91 7.00 -11.06
N GLY A 80 -10.10 7.83 -10.02
CA GLY A 80 -11.40 8.01 -9.36
C GLY A 80 -11.64 7.13 -8.13
N ILE A 81 -10.67 6.29 -7.73
CA ILE A 81 -10.73 5.50 -6.50
C ILE A 81 -9.61 5.93 -5.56
N ARG A 82 -9.92 6.13 -4.28
CA ARG A 82 -8.93 6.33 -3.21
C ARG A 82 -8.49 4.97 -2.68
N ILE A 83 -7.21 4.84 -2.29
CA ILE A 83 -6.65 3.57 -1.84
C ILE A 83 -5.98 3.76 -0.50
N ALA A 84 -6.44 3.02 0.52
CA ALA A 84 -5.78 2.89 1.82
C ALA A 84 -5.20 1.48 1.97
N TYR A 85 -4.02 1.39 2.57
CA TYR A 85 -3.35 0.14 2.85
C TYR A 85 -2.55 0.22 4.16
N PRO A 86 -3.24 0.18 5.32
CA PRO A 86 -2.60 0.32 6.63
C PRO A 86 -1.67 -0.84 6.98
N SER A 87 -0.65 -0.54 7.78
CA SER A 87 0.32 -1.50 8.30
C SER A 87 0.08 -1.92 9.76
N ASN A 88 -0.83 -1.24 10.46
CA ASN A 88 -1.11 -1.47 11.87
C ASN A 88 -2.56 -1.11 12.25
N ALA A 89 -2.99 -1.52 13.46
CA ALA A 89 -4.37 -1.39 13.90
C ALA A 89 -4.83 0.06 14.09
N ALA A 90 -4.01 0.95 14.63
CA ALA A 90 -4.37 2.35 14.83
C ALA A 90 -4.58 3.06 13.49
N ASP A 91 -3.66 2.86 12.54
CA ASP A 91 -3.78 3.44 11.20
C ASP A 91 -5.00 2.88 10.46
N ALA A 92 -5.29 1.58 10.61
CA ALA A 92 -6.50 0.97 10.05
C ALA A 92 -7.77 1.64 10.59
N LYS A 93 -7.87 1.85 11.90
CA LYS A 93 -9.00 2.56 12.52
C LYS A 93 -9.13 3.99 11.99
N GLY A 94 -8.03 4.75 11.99
CA GLY A 94 -8.03 6.15 11.58
C GLY A 94 -8.38 6.34 10.10
N LEU A 95 -7.81 5.52 9.22
CA LEU A 95 -8.06 5.55 7.78
C LEU A 95 -9.47 5.06 7.42
N LEU A 96 -9.98 4.01 8.09
CA LEU A 96 -11.34 3.53 7.82
C LEU A 96 -12.38 4.58 8.23
N LYS A 97 -12.18 5.25 9.35
CA LYS A 97 -13.04 6.36 9.76
C LYS A 97 -13.00 7.54 8.80
N ALA A 98 -11.82 7.85 8.24
CA ALA A 98 -11.67 8.85 7.19
C ALA A 98 -12.40 8.41 5.92
N ALA A 99 -12.21 7.17 5.48
CA ALA A 99 -12.86 6.60 4.30
C ALA A 99 -14.40 6.71 4.37
N CYS A 100 -14.99 6.35 5.52
CA CYS A 100 -16.45 6.46 5.73
C CYS A 100 -16.98 7.91 5.70
N ARG A 101 -16.11 8.92 5.79
CA ARG A 101 -16.49 10.34 5.75
C ARG A 101 -16.28 10.96 4.37
N MET A 102 -15.54 10.29 3.48
CA MET A 102 -15.32 10.76 2.12
C MET A 102 -16.60 10.69 1.28
N ASP A 103 -16.62 11.50 0.22
CA ASP A 103 -17.65 11.46 -0.82
C ASP A 103 -17.17 10.74 -2.08
N ASP A 104 -15.90 10.35 -2.13
CA ASP A 104 -15.31 9.54 -3.20
C ASP A 104 -15.24 8.07 -2.80
N PRO A 105 -15.25 7.15 -3.78
CA PRO A 105 -15.11 5.73 -3.49
C PRO A 105 -13.72 5.39 -2.96
N VAL A 106 -13.67 4.48 -1.99
CA VAL A 106 -12.45 4.01 -1.34
C VAL A 106 -12.30 2.51 -1.48
N LEU A 107 -11.13 2.07 -1.93
CA LEU A 107 -10.65 0.71 -1.79
C LEU A 107 -9.77 0.64 -0.53
N PHE A 108 -10.26 -0.07 0.48
CA PHE A 108 -9.58 -0.24 1.75
C PHE A 108 -8.97 -1.63 1.80
N MET A 109 -7.67 -1.71 1.50
CA MET A 109 -6.92 -2.97 1.48
C MET A 109 -6.48 -3.35 2.88
N GLU A 110 -6.72 -4.60 3.26
CA GLU A 110 -6.37 -5.15 4.55
C GLU A 110 -5.44 -6.35 4.37
N HIS A 111 -4.18 -6.22 4.77
CA HIS A 111 -3.23 -7.31 4.58
C HIS A 111 -3.52 -8.47 5.55
N LYS A 112 -3.90 -9.65 5.02
CA LYS A 112 -4.28 -10.83 5.81
C LYS A 112 -3.18 -11.32 6.74
N GLY A 113 -1.93 -11.28 6.29
CA GLY A 113 -0.77 -11.67 7.10
C GLY A 113 -0.55 -10.77 8.33
N LEU A 114 -1.20 -9.60 8.42
CA LEU A 114 -1.15 -8.73 9.60
C LEU A 114 -2.24 -9.05 10.63
N TYR A 115 -3.29 -9.77 10.23
CA TYR A 115 -4.38 -10.10 11.16
C TYR A 115 -3.87 -10.88 12.36
N ARG A 116 -4.22 -10.43 13.56
CA ARG A 116 -3.87 -11.06 14.85
C ARG A 116 -2.37 -11.11 15.15
N GLN A 117 -1.55 -10.35 14.42
CA GLN A 117 -0.11 -10.28 14.70
C GLN A 117 0.18 -9.25 15.81
N GLY A 118 0.93 -9.67 16.82
CA GLY A 118 1.29 -8.82 17.94
C GLY A 118 2.08 -7.56 17.53
N PHE A 119 2.91 -7.65 16.52
CA PHE A 119 3.68 -6.51 16.01
C PHE A 119 2.85 -5.48 15.24
N ALA A 120 1.67 -5.87 14.74
CA ALA A 120 0.72 -4.96 14.09
C ALA A 120 -0.33 -4.40 15.07
N ALA A 121 -0.35 -4.91 16.30
CA ALA A 121 -1.20 -4.38 17.35
C ALA A 121 -0.68 -3.02 17.84
N THR A 122 -1.59 -2.15 18.18
CA THR A 122 -1.30 -0.83 18.75
C THR A 122 -2.27 -0.55 19.89
N PRO A 123 -1.94 0.33 20.84
CA PRO A 123 -2.94 0.88 21.74
C PRO A 123 -4.11 1.45 20.92
N GLU A 124 -5.33 1.22 21.38
CA GLU A 124 -6.50 1.74 20.68
C GLU A 124 -6.55 3.27 20.79
N PRO A 125 -6.54 4.01 19.66
CA PRO A 125 -6.74 5.45 19.70
C PRO A 125 -8.14 5.83 20.16
N ASP A 126 -8.30 7.06 20.60
CA ASP A 126 -9.61 7.59 21.02
C ASP A 126 -10.65 7.61 19.87
N GLU A 127 -11.89 7.92 20.24
CA GLU A 127 -13.01 7.94 19.29
C GLU A 127 -12.90 9.03 18.20
N ASN A 128 -12.11 10.07 18.42
CA ASN A 128 -11.95 11.18 17.48
C ASN A 128 -10.76 10.98 16.53
N TYR A 129 -9.95 9.94 16.75
CA TYR A 129 -8.80 9.65 15.92
C TYR A 129 -9.21 9.37 14.48
N ILE A 130 -8.74 10.22 13.57
CA ILE A 130 -8.96 10.13 12.13
C ILE A 130 -7.64 10.42 11.43
N LEU A 131 -7.27 9.58 10.46
CA LEU A 131 -6.09 9.81 9.61
C LEU A 131 -6.51 10.29 8.23
N PRO A 132 -6.00 11.44 7.77
CA PRO A 132 -6.25 11.89 6.41
C PRO A 132 -5.52 11.01 5.40
N PHE A 133 -6.13 10.80 4.24
CA PHE A 133 -5.48 10.21 3.08
C PHE A 133 -4.40 11.14 2.51
N GLY A 134 -3.38 10.57 1.86
CA GLY A 134 -2.26 11.32 1.33
C GLY A 134 -1.31 11.84 2.41
N LYS A 135 -1.23 11.13 3.54
CA LYS A 135 -0.29 11.41 4.63
C LYS A 135 0.47 10.15 5.03
N ALA A 136 1.70 10.07 4.57
CA ALA A 136 2.65 9.04 4.98
C ALA A 136 3.13 9.28 6.42
N ARG A 137 3.81 8.29 6.97
CA ARG A 137 4.44 8.37 8.28
C ARG A 137 5.91 8.00 8.17
N VAL A 138 6.78 8.87 8.62
CA VAL A 138 8.17 8.52 8.90
C VAL A 138 8.18 7.72 10.21
N LEU A 139 8.48 6.45 10.10
CA LEU A 139 8.53 5.51 11.24
C LEU A 139 9.88 5.53 11.92
N GLN A 140 10.93 5.74 11.14
CA GLN A 140 12.30 5.84 11.57
C GLN A 140 12.97 6.95 10.76
N GLU A 141 13.59 7.89 11.42
CA GLU A 141 14.38 8.93 10.77
C GLU A 141 15.73 8.36 10.30
N GLY A 142 16.21 8.85 9.16
CA GLY A 142 17.49 8.49 8.58
C GLY A 142 18.04 9.60 7.67
N ALA A 143 19.34 9.52 7.35
CA ALA A 143 20.03 10.56 6.58
C ALA A 143 20.78 10.05 5.35
N VAL A 144 20.78 8.72 5.08
CA VAL A 144 21.61 8.14 4.02
C VAL A 144 20.78 7.35 3.01
N LEU A 145 19.72 6.65 3.47
CA LEU A 145 18.89 5.81 2.62
C LEU A 145 17.43 5.86 3.07
N THR A 146 16.50 5.98 2.12
CA THR A 146 15.06 5.91 2.37
C THR A 146 14.49 4.58 1.91
N ILE A 147 13.76 3.90 2.79
CA ILE A 147 12.85 2.82 2.44
C ILE A 147 11.44 3.37 2.34
N ILE A 148 10.80 3.22 1.18
CA ILE A 148 9.39 3.58 0.95
C ILE A 148 8.59 2.28 0.89
N THR A 149 7.59 2.14 1.75
CA THR A 149 6.86 0.87 1.89
C THR A 149 5.44 1.05 2.43
N TRP A 150 4.65 -0.02 2.47
CA TRP A 150 3.27 -0.06 3.00
C TRP A 150 2.84 -1.48 3.37
N GLY A 151 1.71 -1.62 4.04
CA GLY A 151 1.14 -2.91 4.40
C GLY A 151 2.09 -3.77 5.21
N ALA A 152 2.18 -5.06 4.89
CA ALA A 152 3.05 -6.01 5.61
C ALA A 152 4.54 -5.73 5.43
N MET A 153 4.92 -5.08 4.33
CA MET A 153 6.33 -4.80 4.04
C MET A 153 6.94 -3.77 4.99
N VAL A 154 6.13 -2.97 5.66
CA VAL A 154 6.57 -2.06 6.72
C VAL A 154 7.31 -2.83 7.82
N GLN A 155 6.69 -3.87 8.35
CA GLN A 155 7.30 -4.67 9.44
C GLN A 155 8.54 -5.42 8.97
N LYS A 156 8.50 -5.99 7.75
CA LYS A 156 9.68 -6.67 7.16
C LYS A 156 10.84 -5.70 6.92
N SER A 157 10.57 -4.46 6.56
CA SER A 157 11.59 -3.41 6.39
C SER A 157 12.23 -3.02 7.73
N ILE A 158 11.43 -2.84 8.77
CA ILE A 158 11.93 -2.58 10.14
C ILE A 158 12.81 -3.74 10.61
N GLU A 159 12.35 -4.97 10.39
CA GLU A 159 13.10 -6.18 10.76
C GLU A 159 14.41 -6.31 9.98
N ALA A 160 14.41 -5.98 8.69
CA ALA A 160 15.60 -6.02 7.84
C ALA A 160 16.69 -5.07 8.36
N VAL A 161 16.33 -3.81 8.62
CA VAL A 161 17.25 -2.80 9.18
C VAL A 161 17.82 -3.26 10.53
N LYS A 162 16.95 -3.79 11.40
CA LYS A 162 17.36 -4.29 12.72
C LYS A 162 18.28 -5.49 12.64
N LYS A 163 17.97 -6.49 11.80
CA LYS A 163 18.79 -7.70 11.63
C LYS A 163 20.14 -7.39 11.00
N GLU A 164 20.21 -6.38 10.14
CA GLU A 164 21.47 -5.96 9.54
C GLU A 164 22.35 -5.17 10.50
N GLY A 165 21.84 -4.78 11.67
CA GLY A 165 22.58 -4.01 12.66
C GLY A 165 22.96 -2.61 12.19
N ILE A 166 22.15 -2.02 11.30
CA ILE A 166 22.39 -0.68 10.79
C ILE A 166 22.16 0.35 11.92
N ASP A 167 23.10 1.25 12.07
CA ASP A 167 23.03 2.29 13.10
C ASP A 167 21.77 3.17 12.95
N PRO A 168 21.13 3.55 14.06
CA PRO A 168 20.03 4.51 14.03
C PRO A 168 20.46 5.82 13.35
N GLY A 169 19.55 6.37 12.52
CA GLY A 169 19.82 7.60 11.78
C GLY A 169 20.44 7.41 10.40
N ILE A 170 20.77 6.18 9.97
CA ILE A 170 21.23 5.90 8.61
C ILE A 170 20.05 5.69 7.67
N VAL A 171 19.13 4.80 8.03
CA VAL A 171 17.99 4.43 7.17
C VAL A 171 16.71 5.09 7.66
N GLU A 172 16.08 5.85 6.78
CA GLU A 172 14.73 6.37 6.95
C GLU A 172 13.71 5.33 6.47
N ILE A 173 12.63 5.13 7.22
CA ILE A 173 11.53 4.23 6.81
C ILE A 173 10.23 5.02 6.76
N ILE A 174 9.62 5.05 5.57
CA ILE A 174 8.34 5.69 5.31
C ILE A 174 7.26 4.63 5.10
N ASP A 175 6.20 4.67 5.93
CA ASP A 175 4.95 3.98 5.67
C ASP A 175 3.99 4.90 4.92
N LEU A 176 3.68 4.55 3.68
CA LEU A 176 2.80 5.35 2.82
C LEU A 176 1.35 5.39 3.32
N ARG A 177 0.85 4.34 3.96
CA ARG A 177 -0.53 4.22 4.48
C ARG A 177 -1.62 4.32 3.41
N THR A 178 -1.41 5.16 2.39
CA THR A 178 -2.32 5.36 1.25
C THR A 178 -1.54 5.35 -0.05
N LEU A 179 -2.09 4.68 -1.06
CA LEU A 179 -1.49 4.60 -2.39
C LEU A 179 -2.14 5.55 -3.39
N ASN A 180 -3.37 5.99 -3.10
CA ASN A 180 -4.05 7.04 -3.86
C ASN A 180 -4.93 7.88 -2.90
N PRO A 181 -4.58 9.17 -2.68
CA PRO A 181 -3.38 9.83 -3.19
C PRO A 181 -2.11 9.37 -2.47
N LEU A 182 -0.97 9.42 -3.18
CA LEU A 182 0.35 9.30 -2.59
C LEU A 182 0.70 10.58 -1.81
N ASP A 183 1.48 10.45 -0.74
CA ASP A 183 2.13 11.61 -0.09
C ASP A 183 3.47 11.92 -0.77
N GLU A 184 3.40 12.44 -1.98
CA GLU A 184 4.58 12.81 -2.76
C GLU A 184 5.47 13.81 -2.02
N LYS A 185 4.87 14.68 -1.20
CA LYS A 185 5.62 15.66 -0.42
C LYS A 185 6.57 15.01 0.60
N THR A 186 6.07 13.98 1.32
CA THR A 186 6.91 13.24 2.27
C THR A 186 7.98 12.43 1.53
N ILE A 187 7.63 11.81 0.39
CA ILE A 187 8.58 11.10 -0.46
C ILE A 187 9.70 12.04 -0.92
N SER A 188 9.35 13.19 -1.51
CA SER A 188 10.30 14.19 -2.00
C SER A 188 11.26 14.65 -0.91
N ALA A 189 10.73 15.08 0.22
CA ALA A 189 11.55 15.56 1.34
C ALA A 189 12.54 14.50 1.86
N SER A 190 12.15 13.23 1.81
CA SER A 190 13.03 12.13 2.22
C SER A 190 14.11 11.84 1.18
N VAL A 191 13.75 11.83 -0.11
CA VAL A 191 14.72 11.61 -1.20
C VAL A 191 15.77 12.71 -1.25
N GLU A 192 15.35 13.98 -1.18
CA GLU A 192 16.25 15.15 -1.10
C GLU A 192 17.23 15.05 0.09
N LYS A 193 16.79 14.47 1.20
CA LYS A 193 17.60 14.32 2.41
C LYS A 193 18.60 13.16 2.31
N THR A 194 18.20 12.02 1.72
CA THR A 194 18.93 10.76 1.85
C THR A 194 19.69 10.33 0.60
N GLY A 195 19.30 10.80 -0.58
CA GLY A 195 19.95 10.51 -1.86
C GLY A 195 19.82 9.07 -2.37
N LYS A 196 19.49 8.09 -1.52
CA LYS A 196 19.38 6.67 -1.89
C LYS A 196 18.00 6.13 -1.57
N VAL A 197 17.41 5.35 -2.48
CA VAL A 197 16.02 4.92 -2.39
C VAL A 197 15.85 3.43 -2.63
N LEU A 198 15.14 2.79 -1.69
CA LEU A 198 14.64 1.43 -1.79
C LEU A 198 13.11 1.43 -1.68
N VAL A 199 12.40 1.02 -2.72
CA VAL A 199 10.94 0.82 -2.66
C VAL A 199 10.65 -0.65 -2.40
N VAL A 200 9.89 -0.93 -1.34
CA VAL A 200 9.56 -2.30 -0.91
C VAL A 200 8.05 -2.50 -0.92
N HIS A 201 7.57 -3.44 -1.71
CA HIS A 201 6.15 -3.79 -1.79
C HIS A 201 5.95 -5.29 -2.03
N GLU A 202 4.74 -5.79 -1.80
CA GLU A 202 4.44 -7.20 -1.98
C GLU A 202 3.91 -7.56 -3.38
N ASP A 203 3.34 -6.60 -4.10
CA ASP A 203 2.86 -6.84 -5.47
C ASP A 203 4.02 -7.21 -6.41
N ASN A 204 3.71 -7.72 -7.59
CA ASN A 204 4.70 -8.10 -8.59
C ASN A 204 5.69 -6.98 -8.89
N LEU A 205 6.93 -7.33 -9.18
CA LEU A 205 7.97 -6.33 -9.48
C LEU A 205 7.68 -5.61 -10.81
N THR A 206 7.20 -6.36 -11.83
CA THR A 206 6.81 -5.79 -13.13
C THR A 206 5.46 -5.10 -13.02
N ASN A 207 5.43 -3.81 -13.35
CA ASN A 207 4.25 -2.94 -13.27
C ASN A 207 3.59 -2.85 -11.88
N GLY A 208 4.26 -3.30 -10.83
CA GLY A 208 3.79 -3.07 -9.46
C GLY A 208 3.93 -1.59 -9.06
N PRO A 209 3.29 -1.17 -7.96
CA PRO A 209 3.25 0.23 -7.51
C PRO A 209 4.63 0.86 -7.33
N GLY A 210 5.63 0.06 -6.97
CA GLY A 210 7.00 0.51 -6.83
C GLY A 210 7.64 1.01 -8.14
N ALA A 211 7.12 0.59 -9.29
CA ALA A 211 7.58 1.10 -10.58
C ALA A 211 7.15 2.55 -10.80
N GLU A 212 5.91 2.89 -10.46
CA GLU A 212 5.39 4.26 -10.54
C GLU A 212 6.12 5.18 -9.55
N ILE A 213 6.30 4.74 -8.30
CA ILE A 213 7.05 5.52 -7.29
C ILE A 213 8.48 5.78 -7.75
N ALA A 214 9.15 4.76 -8.29
CA ALA A 214 10.50 4.91 -8.84
C ALA A 214 10.54 5.87 -10.04
N ALA A 215 9.53 5.84 -10.93
CA ALA A 215 9.42 6.76 -12.05
C ALA A 215 9.22 8.22 -11.60
N ILE A 216 8.34 8.46 -10.64
CA ILE A 216 8.11 9.79 -10.04
C ILE A 216 9.41 10.35 -9.43
N ILE A 217 10.14 9.51 -8.69
CA ILE A 217 11.41 9.92 -8.08
C ILE A 217 12.47 10.21 -9.16
N ALA A 218 12.61 9.33 -10.15
CA ALA A 218 13.58 9.51 -11.23
C ALA A 218 13.29 10.75 -12.09
N GLU A 219 12.02 11.10 -12.30
CA GLU A 219 11.62 12.28 -13.05
C GLU A 219 11.86 13.59 -12.29
N ARG A 220 11.58 13.60 -10.97
CA ARG A 220 11.54 14.85 -10.20
C ARG A 220 12.77 15.09 -9.33
N HIS A 221 13.47 14.02 -8.99
CA HIS A 221 14.57 14.03 -8.01
C HIS A 221 15.86 13.39 -8.57
N PHE A 222 16.02 13.35 -9.90
CA PHE A 222 17.21 12.76 -10.51
C PHE A 222 18.51 13.37 -10.00
N GLU A 223 18.53 14.70 -9.81
CA GLU A 223 19.69 15.42 -9.32
C GLU A 223 19.96 15.25 -7.81
N ASP A 224 18.99 14.73 -7.06
CA ASP A 224 19.10 14.46 -5.63
C ASP A 224 19.57 13.03 -5.35
N LEU A 225 19.70 12.17 -6.39
CA LEU A 225 20.03 10.77 -6.21
C LEU A 225 21.52 10.52 -6.19
N ASP A 226 22.01 9.87 -5.13
CA ASP A 226 23.39 9.39 -4.96
C ASP A 226 23.58 7.92 -5.41
N GLY A 227 22.56 7.29 -5.95
CA GLY A 227 22.61 5.90 -6.38
C GLY A 227 21.37 5.46 -7.16
N PRO A 228 21.33 4.20 -7.63
CA PRO A 228 20.17 3.69 -8.34
C PRO A 228 18.97 3.55 -7.40
N ILE A 229 17.75 3.80 -7.93
CA ILE A 229 16.53 3.43 -7.21
C ILE A 229 16.38 1.92 -7.30
N LYS A 230 16.39 1.23 -6.15
CA LYS A 230 16.13 -0.20 -6.09
C LYS A 230 14.69 -0.49 -5.68
N ARG A 231 14.20 -1.64 -6.15
CA ARG A 231 12.87 -2.13 -5.80
C ARG A 231 12.96 -3.58 -5.32
N VAL A 232 12.25 -3.89 -4.26
CA VAL A 232 12.00 -5.26 -3.80
C VAL A 232 10.50 -5.49 -3.89
N GLY A 233 10.09 -6.48 -4.65
CA GLY A 233 8.71 -6.91 -4.87
C GLY A 233 8.64 -8.41 -5.07
N SER A 234 7.43 -8.95 -5.23
CA SER A 234 7.26 -10.36 -5.56
C SER A 234 7.81 -10.68 -6.94
N ALA A 235 8.24 -11.92 -7.11
CA ALA A 235 8.56 -12.46 -8.42
C ALA A 235 7.32 -12.41 -9.34
N ASP A 236 7.54 -12.28 -10.66
CA ASP A 236 6.44 -12.25 -11.64
C ASP A 236 5.82 -13.65 -11.82
N CYS A 237 5.23 -14.13 -10.75
CA CYS A 237 4.64 -15.46 -10.63
C CYS A 237 3.43 -15.40 -9.69
N HIS A 238 2.47 -16.30 -9.90
CA HIS A 238 1.36 -16.45 -8.98
C HIS A 238 1.83 -17.03 -7.65
N VAL A 239 1.30 -16.52 -6.55
CA VAL A 239 1.61 -17.03 -5.20
C VAL A 239 1.09 -18.47 -5.06
N PRO A 240 1.96 -19.45 -4.80
CA PRO A 240 1.57 -20.85 -4.70
C PRO A 240 1.01 -21.21 -3.32
N PHE A 241 0.40 -22.40 -3.22
CA PHE A 241 -0.14 -22.91 -1.96
C PHE A 241 0.97 -23.44 -1.02
N ASN A 242 2.03 -24.03 -1.59
CA ASN A 242 3.12 -24.59 -0.81
C ASN A 242 3.91 -23.47 -0.12
N TRP A 243 4.11 -23.56 1.19
CA TRP A 243 4.72 -22.53 1.99
C TRP A 243 6.19 -22.22 1.60
N PHE A 244 6.98 -23.21 1.25
CA PHE A 244 8.35 -22.98 0.76
C PHE A 244 8.36 -22.19 -0.55
N LEU A 245 7.46 -22.53 -1.47
CA LEU A 245 7.36 -21.80 -2.74
C LEU A 245 6.75 -20.41 -2.55
N GLU A 246 5.84 -20.23 -1.59
CA GLU A 246 5.32 -18.89 -1.23
C GLU A 246 6.45 -18.00 -0.72
N GLU A 247 7.34 -18.53 0.15
CA GLU A 247 8.51 -17.79 0.66
C GLU A 247 9.49 -17.40 -0.45
N GLU A 248 9.68 -18.23 -1.46
CA GLU A 248 10.57 -17.94 -2.60
C GLU A 248 10.02 -16.84 -3.52
N ILE A 249 8.71 -16.69 -3.60
CA ILE A 249 8.05 -15.74 -4.50
C ILE A 249 7.81 -14.41 -3.83
N LEU A 250 7.35 -14.42 -2.57
CA LEU A 250 7.04 -13.21 -1.82
C LEU A 250 8.31 -12.59 -1.20
N PRO A 251 8.40 -11.25 -1.14
CA PRO A 251 9.54 -10.56 -0.55
C PRO A 251 9.78 -10.98 0.90
N GLN A 252 10.99 -11.41 1.20
CA GLN A 252 11.42 -11.76 2.55
C GLN A 252 12.34 -10.68 3.13
N THR A 253 12.49 -10.69 4.44
CA THR A 253 13.43 -9.81 5.16
C THR A 253 14.83 -9.87 4.54
N LEU A 254 15.29 -11.06 4.11
CA LEU A 254 16.59 -11.25 3.47
C LEU A 254 16.73 -10.51 2.13
N ASN A 255 15.67 -10.48 1.32
CA ASN A 255 15.70 -9.74 0.04
C ASN A 255 15.87 -8.23 0.29
N ILE A 256 15.22 -7.71 1.34
CA ILE A 256 15.36 -6.31 1.75
C ILE A 256 16.77 -6.04 2.27
N GLN A 257 17.33 -6.92 3.12
CA GLN A 257 18.69 -6.80 3.63
C GLN A 257 19.73 -6.76 2.49
N THR A 258 19.59 -7.64 1.48
CA THR A 258 20.48 -7.66 0.32
C THR A 258 20.42 -6.33 -0.44
N ALA A 259 19.21 -5.82 -0.73
CA ALA A 259 19.05 -4.55 -1.42
C ALA A 259 19.58 -3.36 -0.61
N LEU A 260 19.42 -3.38 0.72
CA LEU A 260 19.98 -2.37 1.63
C LEU A 260 21.51 -2.34 1.56
N LYS A 261 22.17 -3.50 1.66
CA LYS A 261 23.64 -3.58 1.56
C LYS A 261 24.14 -3.01 0.25
N GLU A 262 23.58 -3.46 -0.86
CA GLU A 262 23.97 -3.00 -2.19
C GLU A 262 23.82 -1.49 -2.37
N LEU A 263 22.79 -0.87 -1.77
CA LEU A 263 22.61 0.56 -1.81
C LEU A 263 23.53 1.33 -0.85
N LEU A 264 23.84 0.77 0.31
CA LEU A 264 24.75 1.40 1.27
C LEU A 264 26.22 1.35 0.82
N GLU A 265 26.58 0.32 0.04
CA GLU A 265 27.92 0.16 -0.55
C GLU A 265 28.13 0.99 -1.80
N TYR A 266 27.05 1.46 -2.43
CA TYR A 266 27.10 2.32 -3.62
C TYR A 266 27.58 3.71 -3.29
#